data_4c0db216af8987a43b239db6887c8a82
#
_entry.id   4c0db216af8987a43b239db6887c8a82
#
_cell.length_a   1.000
_cell.length_b   1.000
_cell.length_c   1.000
_cell.angle_alpha   90.00
_cell.angle_beta   90.00
_cell.angle_gamma   90.00
#
_symmetry.space_group_name_H-M   'P 1'
#
loop_
_entity.id
_entity.type
_entity.pdbx_description
1 polymer ?
#
loop_
_entity_poly.entity_id
_entity_poly.type
_entity_poly.pdbx_seq_one_letter_code
_entity_poly.pdbx_strand_id
1 'polypeptide(L)'
;TDFRVPHLNAVFLYHNRIGYCREACDLTIYAMRACGIPVATDYFVYSPDYQHYHCWAMLRDTTGTFLQFGFNEFEASRDTLRHDGRKKGKVYRYCFGVQPEKISGISGNKRLYPVFRNRFVKDVTSEYFGSNDTTIPIQIPGEQYIYLGIFSSGGWIPIDMALGNAGKVTFRDIEPDV
;
A
#
# COMPACT_ATOMS: atom_id res chain seq x y z
N THR A 1 -4.54 -23.14 4.19
CA THR A 1 -4.37 -23.55 2.78
C THR A 1 -4.30 -22.29 1.97
N ASP A 2 -3.10 -21.91 1.53
CA ASP A 2 -2.89 -20.75 0.66
C ASP A 2 -3.54 -21.01 -0.70
N PHE A 3 -4.70 -20.42 -0.91
CA PHE A 3 -5.35 -20.45 -2.20
C PHE A 3 -4.67 -19.41 -3.10
N ARG A 4 -3.64 -19.84 -3.82
CA ARG A 4 -2.94 -19.02 -4.80
C ARG A 4 -3.61 -19.16 -6.17
N VAL A 5 -4.60 -18.31 -6.41
CA VAL A 5 -5.11 -18.16 -7.78
C VAL A 5 -4.18 -17.22 -8.54
N PRO A 6 -3.79 -17.54 -9.78
CA PRO A 6 -3.09 -16.59 -10.65
C PRO A 6 -3.90 -15.30 -10.79
N HIS A 7 -3.25 -14.19 -11.05
CA HIS A 7 -3.93 -12.92 -11.33
C HIS A 7 -5.03 -13.14 -12.38
N LEU A 8 -6.26 -12.88 -11.96
CA LEU A 8 -7.44 -13.12 -12.81
C LEU A 8 -7.62 -11.93 -13.75
N ASN A 9 -7.81 -12.20 -15.03
CA ASN A 9 -8.07 -11.14 -15.99
C ASN A 9 -9.51 -10.60 -15.87
N ALA A 10 -9.76 -9.43 -16.47
CA ALA A 10 -11.04 -8.73 -16.41
C ALA A 10 -12.23 -9.59 -16.84
N VAL A 11 -12.07 -10.38 -17.89
CA VAL A 11 -13.14 -11.25 -18.44
C VAL A 11 -13.51 -12.34 -17.44
N PHE A 12 -12.50 -12.99 -16.86
CA PHE A 12 -12.73 -14.03 -15.85
C PHE A 12 -13.44 -13.46 -14.61
N LEU A 13 -12.98 -12.32 -14.08
CA LEU A 13 -13.58 -11.68 -12.92
C LEU A 13 -15.02 -11.22 -13.18
N TYR A 14 -15.28 -10.69 -14.37
CA TYR A 14 -16.63 -10.29 -14.77
C TYR A 14 -17.62 -11.48 -14.77
N HIS A 15 -17.22 -12.63 -15.31
CA HIS A 15 -18.09 -13.81 -15.40
C HIS A 15 -18.22 -14.58 -14.10
N ASN A 16 -17.16 -14.71 -13.34
CA ASN A 16 -17.13 -15.60 -12.17
C ASN A 16 -17.38 -14.89 -10.84
N ARG A 17 -17.02 -13.60 -10.72
CA ARG A 17 -17.21 -12.76 -9.52
C ARG A 17 -16.72 -13.44 -8.23
N ILE A 18 -15.57 -14.10 -8.32
CA ILE A 18 -14.93 -14.84 -7.22
C ILE A 18 -13.62 -14.16 -6.89
N GLY A 19 -13.37 -13.91 -5.60
CA GLY A 19 -12.11 -13.37 -5.14
C GLY A 19 -12.22 -12.73 -3.76
N TYR A 20 -11.11 -12.15 -3.35
CA TYR A 20 -10.98 -11.37 -2.12
C TYR A 20 -10.93 -9.87 -2.45
N CYS A 21 -10.47 -9.05 -1.51
CA CYS A 21 -10.34 -7.60 -1.68
C CYS A 21 -9.53 -7.22 -2.94
N ARG A 22 -8.49 -7.98 -3.29
CA ARG A 22 -7.66 -7.71 -4.46
C ARG A 22 -8.45 -7.87 -5.77
N GLU A 23 -9.13 -8.98 -5.94
CA GLU A 23 -9.93 -9.25 -7.13
C GLU A 23 -11.10 -8.27 -7.26
N ALA A 24 -11.71 -7.88 -6.14
CA ALA A 24 -12.75 -6.84 -6.13
C ALA A 24 -12.21 -5.49 -6.62
N CYS A 25 -11.02 -5.08 -6.15
CA CYS A 25 -10.33 -3.88 -6.63
C CYS A 25 -9.97 -3.99 -8.12
N ASP A 26 -9.42 -5.11 -8.56
CA ASP A 26 -9.02 -5.32 -9.96
C ASP A 26 -10.24 -5.25 -10.89
N LEU A 27 -11.37 -5.89 -10.55
CA LEU A 27 -12.60 -5.78 -11.33
C LEU A 27 -13.11 -4.34 -11.41
N THR A 28 -13.10 -3.63 -10.28
CA THR A 28 -13.50 -2.22 -10.20
C THR A 28 -12.62 -1.36 -11.11
N ILE A 29 -11.30 -1.54 -11.05
CA ILE A 29 -10.34 -0.79 -11.88
C ILE A 29 -10.59 -1.06 -13.37
N TYR A 30 -10.78 -2.30 -13.77
CA TYR A 30 -11.05 -2.65 -15.15
C TYR A 30 -12.34 -2.01 -15.66
N ALA A 31 -13.43 -2.13 -14.91
CA ALA A 31 -14.74 -1.59 -15.28
C ALA A 31 -14.73 -0.05 -15.35
N MET A 32 -14.25 0.62 -14.30
CA MET A 32 -14.27 2.08 -14.23
C MET A 32 -13.32 2.72 -15.24
N ARG A 33 -12.12 2.16 -15.45
CA ARG A 33 -11.19 2.66 -16.45
C ARG A 33 -11.69 2.46 -17.88
N ALA A 34 -12.40 1.38 -18.16
CA ALA A 34 -13.08 1.19 -19.46
C ALA A 34 -14.12 2.28 -19.71
N CYS A 35 -14.68 2.88 -18.67
CA CYS A 35 -15.59 4.04 -18.75
C CYS A 35 -14.86 5.40 -18.68
N GLY A 36 -13.52 5.43 -18.69
CA GLY A 36 -12.74 6.66 -18.60
C GLY A 36 -12.66 7.27 -17.20
N ILE A 37 -13.06 6.53 -16.16
CA ILE A 37 -13.06 7.01 -14.77
C ILE A 37 -11.69 6.70 -14.13
N PRO A 38 -10.97 7.71 -13.61
CA PRO A 38 -9.65 7.51 -13.01
C PRO A 38 -9.76 6.88 -11.62
N VAL A 39 -9.27 5.67 -11.49
CA VAL A 39 -9.24 4.90 -10.23
C VAL A 39 -7.87 4.29 -9.99
N ALA A 40 -7.55 4.07 -8.72
CA ALA A 40 -6.36 3.40 -8.24
C ALA A 40 -6.74 2.38 -7.14
N THR A 41 -5.77 1.57 -6.72
CA THR A 41 -5.88 0.71 -5.54
C THR A 41 -4.90 1.18 -4.50
N ASP A 42 -5.38 1.41 -3.28
CA ASP A 42 -4.56 1.58 -2.09
C ASP A 42 -4.56 0.30 -1.28
N TYR A 43 -3.46 0.07 -0.56
CA TYR A 43 -3.29 -1.13 0.25
C TYR A 43 -2.32 -0.90 1.40
N PHE A 44 -2.44 -1.70 2.45
CA PHE A 44 -1.38 -1.90 3.43
C PHE A 44 -0.80 -3.31 3.30
N VAL A 45 0.49 -3.44 3.58
CA VAL A 45 1.19 -4.73 3.45
C VAL A 45 0.69 -5.72 4.49
N TYR A 46 0.53 -5.24 5.73
CA TYR A 46 0.07 -6.06 6.84
C TYR A 46 -0.46 -5.16 7.97
N SER A 47 -1.63 -5.50 8.51
CA SER A 47 -2.24 -4.77 9.62
C SER A 47 -1.65 -5.22 10.95
N PRO A 48 -1.23 -4.29 11.85
CA PRO A 48 -0.71 -4.65 13.17
C PRO A 48 -1.71 -5.39 14.04
N ASP A 49 -2.98 -5.03 13.98
CA ASP A 49 -4.06 -5.53 14.83
C ASP A 49 -4.83 -6.70 14.18
N TYR A 50 -5.16 -6.62 12.89
CA TYR A 50 -5.93 -7.65 12.18
C TYR A 50 -5.09 -8.76 11.54
N GLN A 51 -3.77 -8.61 11.53
CA GLN A 51 -2.83 -9.66 11.09
C GLN A 51 -3.08 -10.17 9.66
N HIS A 52 -3.42 -9.28 8.72
CA HIS A 52 -3.60 -9.61 7.31
C HIS A 52 -3.33 -8.42 6.38
N TYR A 53 -3.19 -8.70 5.09
CA TYR A 53 -3.17 -7.74 3.99
C TYR A 53 -4.58 -7.27 3.66
N HIS A 54 -4.73 -5.99 3.26
CA HIS A 54 -5.99 -5.52 2.69
C HIS A 54 -5.74 -4.44 1.64
N CYS A 55 -6.68 -4.31 0.70
CA CYS A 55 -6.68 -3.24 -0.29
C CYS A 55 -8.11 -2.78 -0.59
N TRP A 56 -8.21 -1.55 -1.09
CA TRP A 56 -9.48 -0.90 -1.45
C TRP A 56 -9.30 -0.02 -2.66
N ALA A 57 -10.43 0.37 -3.28
CA ALA A 57 -10.42 1.23 -4.45
C ALA A 57 -10.43 2.71 -4.08
N MET A 58 -9.77 3.51 -4.90
CA MET A 58 -9.67 4.97 -4.78
C MET A 58 -10.12 5.61 -6.08
N LEU A 59 -11.15 6.44 -6.02
CA LEU A 59 -11.61 7.26 -7.14
C LEU A 59 -10.89 8.62 -7.10
N ARG A 60 -10.32 9.05 -8.21
CA ARG A 60 -9.82 10.42 -8.34
C ARG A 60 -10.94 11.31 -8.87
N ASP A 61 -11.36 12.28 -8.07
CA ASP A 61 -12.42 13.21 -8.47
C ASP A 61 -11.92 14.34 -9.39
N THR A 62 -12.83 15.20 -9.82
CA THR A 62 -12.53 16.33 -10.71
C THR A 62 -11.64 17.42 -10.08
N THR A 63 -11.49 17.43 -8.75
CA THR A 63 -10.56 18.31 -8.04
C THR A 63 -9.14 17.73 -7.95
N GLY A 64 -8.98 16.45 -8.32
CA GLY A 64 -7.74 15.71 -8.18
C GLY A 64 -7.59 14.98 -6.86
N THR A 65 -8.58 15.09 -5.96
CA THR A 65 -8.61 14.39 -4.68
C THR A 65 -8.96 12.92 -4.86
N PHE A 66 -8.33 12.04 -4.08
CA PHE A 66 -8.65 10.63 -4.06
C PHE A 66 -9.70 10.34 -2.98
N LEU A 67 -10.78 9.68 -3.38
CA LEU A 67 -11.90 9.30 -2.54
C LEU A 67 -11.93 7.79 -2.39
N GLN A 68 -11.91 7.32 -1.15
CA GLN A 68 -12.00 5.90 -0.85
C GLN A 68 -13.40 5.37 -1.16
N PHE A 69 -13.49 4.20 -1.79
CA PHE A 69 -14.74 3.47 -1.93
C PHE A 69 -14.51 1.96 -1.97
N GLY A 70 -15.52 1.20 -1.62
CA GLY A 70 -15.51 -0.26 -1.64
C GLY A 70 -16.53 -0.80 -2.62
N PHE A 71 -16.13 -1.78 -3.44
CA PHE A 71 -17.06 -2.49 -4.29
C PHE A 71 -18.08 -3.23 -3.42
N ASN A 72 -19.36 -2.86 -3.50
CA ASN A 72 -20.47 -3.35 -2.68
C ASN A 72 -20.39 -3.06 -1.16
N GLU A 73 -19.41 -2.30 -0.70
CA GLU A 73 -19.26 -2.01 0.73
C GLU A 73 -19.71 -0.59 1.08
N PHE A 74 -19.26 0.40 0.31
CA PHE A 74 -19.58 1.80 0.55
C PHE A 74 -19.30 2.68 -0.67
N GLU A 75 -20.03 3.78 -0.77
CA GLU A 75 -19.92 4.76 -1.85
C GLU A 75 -18.76 5.73 -1.60
N ALA A 76 -18.23 6.30 -2.69
CA ALA A 76 -17.23 7.35 -2.62
C ALA A 76 -17.83 8.62 -2.02
N SER A 77 -17.18 9.21 -1.02
CA SER A 77 -17.62 10.44 -0.37
C SER A 77 -16.44 11.37 -0.14
N ARG A 78 -16.64 12.69 -0.30
CA ARG A 78 -15.62 13.72 -0.05
C ARG A 78 -15.37 13.95 1.44
N ASP A 79 -16.34 13.67 2.28
CA ASP A 79 -16.32 14.06 3.69
C ASP A 79 -15.91 12.93 4.64
N THR A 80 -15.55 11.78 4.10
CA THR A 80 -15.22 10.60 4.90
C THR A 80 -13.98 9.88 4.40
N LEU A 81 -12.84 10.10 5.07
CA LEU A 81 -11.85 9.04 5.20
C LEU A 81 -12.49 7.99 6.11
N ARG A 82 -12.91 6.87 5.53
CA ARG A 82 -13.48 5.80 6.33
C ARG A 82 -12.38 5.11 7.11
N HIS A 83 -12.35 5.39 8.39
CA HIS A 83 -11.62 4.59 9.35
C HIS A 83 -12.38 3.28 9.52
N ASP A 84 -11.92 2.23 8.87
CA ASP A 84 -12.46 0.87 9.02
C ASP A 84 -12.03 0.21 10.36
N GLY A 85 -11.45 0.99 11.26
CA GLY A 85 -10.96 0.58 12.57
C GLY A 85 -9.65 -0.19 12.56
N ARG A 86 -9.15 -0.58 11.40
CA ARG A 86 -7.89 -1.33 11.28
C ARG A 86 -6.68 -0.40 11.29
N LYS A 87 -5.67 -0.74 12.07
CA LYS A 87 -4.36 -0.12 11.98
C LYS A 87 -3.68 -0.58 10.68
N LYS A 88 -3.07 0.35 9.96
CA LYS A 88 -2.48 0.15 8.64
C LYS A 88 -0.95 0.23 8.66
N GLY A 89 -0.41 0.99 9.61
CA GLY A 89 1.00 1.31 9.73
C GLY A 89 1.51 2.16 8.56
N LYS A 90 1.37 1.64 7.34
CA LYS A 90 1.74 2.30 6.07
C LYS A 90 0.69 2.03 5.02
N VAL A 91 0.39 3.04 4.18
CA VAL A 91 -0.52 2.91 3.04
C VAL A 91 0.22 3.19 1.74
N TYR A 92 0.05 2.28 0.79
CA TYR A 92 0.66 2.37 -0.52
C TYR A 92 -0.41 2.40 -1.61
N ARG A 93 -0.14 3.13 -2.71
CA ARG A 93 -0.99 3.20 -3.90
C ARG A 93 -0.32 2.56 -5.09
N TYR A 94 -1.04 1.66 -5.79
CA TYR A 94 -0.61 1.21 -7.09
C TYR A 94 -0.78 2.32 -8.12
N CYS A 95 0.33 2.67 -8.77
CA CYS A 95 0.39 3.69 -9.82
C CYS A 95 0.56 3.04 -11.18
N PHE A 96 0.06 3.69 -12.25
CA PHE A 96 0.22 3.21 -13.62
C PHE A 96 1.46 3.80 -14.32
N GLY A 97 2.06 4.81 -13.71
CA GLY A 97 3.35 5.38 -14.11
C GLY A 97 4.46 4.98 -13.14
N VAL A 98 5.67 4.90 -13.66
CA VAL A 98 6.88 4.68 -12.84
C VAL A 98 7.07 5.86 -11.89
N GLN A 99 7.36 5.56 -10.61
CA GLN A 99 7.62 6.57 -9.60
C GLN A 99 9.12 6.92 -9.62
N PRO A 100 9.52 8.15 -10.03
CA PRO A 100 10.92 8.52 -10.24
C PRO A 100 11.78 8.42 -8.98
N GLU A 101 11.24 8.74 -7.82
CA GLU A 101 11.92 8.70 -6.53
C GLU A 101 12.39 7.28 -6.14
N LYS A 102 11.77 6.25 -6.70
CA LYS A 102 12.16 4.85 -6.50
C LYS A 102 13.20 4.34 -7.49
N ILE A 103 13.64 5.16 -8.46
CA ILE A 103 14.60 4.76 -9.47
C ILE A 103 16.04 4.82 -8.94
N SER A 104 16.36 5.81 -8.10
CA SER A 104 17.70 6.01 -7.56
C SER A 104 17.99 5.08 -6.38
N GLY A 105 18.96 4.18 -6.54
CA GLY A 105 19.51 3.33 -5.48
C GLY A 105 18.79 2.01 -5.18
N ILE A 106 17.49 1.92 -5.44
CA ILE A 106 16.68 0.72 -5.15
C ILE A 106 16.59 -0.23 -6.37
N SER A 107 16.62 0.36 -7.56
CA SER A 107 16.48 -0.38 -8.82
C SER A 107 17.64 -1.34 -9.06
N GLY A 108 17.33 -2.62 -8.98
CA GLY A 108 18.31 -3.70 -9.25
C GLY A 108 18.86 -4.38 -8.00
N ASN A 109 18.64 -3.87 -6.80
CA ASN A 109 19.06 -4.53 -5.58
C ASN A 109 18.12 -5.72 -5.25
N LYS A 110 18.53 -6.93 -5.69
CA LYS A 110 17.76 -8.17 -5.48
C LYS A 110 17.61 -8.59 -4.00
N ARG A 111 18.34 -7.96 -3.08
CA ARG A 111 18.29 -8.25 -1.64
C ARG A 111 17.16 -7.53 -0.92
N LEU A 112 16.54 -6.52 -1.56
CA LEU A 112 15.42 -5.79 -0.96
C LEU A 112 14.13 -6.59 -1.03
N TYR A 113 13.30 -6.41 0.00
CA TYR A 113 11.97 -7.03 0.05
C TYR A 113 11.14 -6.65 -1.18
N PRO A 114 10.42 -7.59 -1.81
CA PRO A 114 9.82 -7.38 -3.14
C PRO A 114 8.92 -6.15 -3.27
N VAL A 115 8.11 -5.84 -2.25
CA VAL A 115 7.18 -4.70 -2.28
C VAL A 115 7.93 -3.36 -2.45
N PHE A 116 9.12 -3.22 -1.87
CA PHE A 116 9.90 -1.97 -1.95
C PHE A 116 10.67 -1.82 -3.26
N ARG A 117 10.77 -2.88 -4.07
CA ARG A 117 11.36 -2.82 -5.43
C ARG A 117 10.36 -2.43 -6.50
N ASN A 118 9.08 -2.43 -6.18
CA ASN A 118 8.03 -2.12 -7.15
C ASN A 118 8.02 -0.62 -7.47
N ARG A 119 8.37 -0.29 -8.72
CA ARG A 119 8.43 1.09 -9.21
C ARG A 119 7.05 1.70 -9.49
N PHE A 120 6.01 0.90 -9.47
CA PHE A 120 4.63 1.31 -9.70
C PHE A 120 3.86 1.46 -8.40
N VAL A 121 4.56 1.71 -7.31
CA VAL A 121 3.97 1.90 -5.98
C VAL A 121 4.45 3.21 -5.39
N LYS A 122 3.52 4.04 -4.93
CA LYS A 122 3.76 5.28 -4.19
C LYS A 122 3.34 5.09 -2.74
N ASP A 123 4.11 5.63 -1.81
CA ASP A 123 3.67 5.82 -0.43
C ASP A 123 2.66 6.97 -0.38
N VAL A 124 1.50 6.73 0.19
CA VAL A 124 0.42 7.70 0.34
C VAL A 124 -0.07 7.80 1.78
N THR A 125 0.72 7.31 2.72
CA THR A 125 0.36 7.29 4.15
C THR A 125 -0.02 8.67 4.68
N SER A 126 0.70 9.71 4.25
CA SER A 126 0.39 11.10 4.65
C SER A 126 -0.95 11.62 4.11
N GLU A 127 -1.49 11.03 3.05
CA GLU A 127 -2.84 11.36 2.57
C GLU A 127 -3.93 10.88 3.57
N TYR A 128 -3.62 9.91 4.43
CA TYR A 128 -4.51 9.31 5.43
C TYR A 128 -4.33 9.88 6.83
N PHE A 129 -3.08 10.07 7.25
CA PHE A 129 -2.74 10.34 8.65
C PHE A 129 -1.98 11.65 8.86
N GLY A 130 -1.74 12.42 7.78
CA GLY A 130 -0.81 13.55 7.83
C GLY A 130 0.65 13.09 7.88
N SER A 131 1.56 14.06 7.96
CA SER A 131 2.99 13.76 8.06
C SER A 131 3.35 13.47 9.51
N ASN A 132 3.89 12.27 9.76
CA ASN A 132 4.29 11.78 11.07
C ASN A 132 5.55 10.91 10.95
N ASP A 133 6.69 11.53 11.15
CA ASP A 133 8.00 10.90 11.03
C ASP A 133 8.47 10.32 12.38
N THR A 134 9.01 9.10 12.34
CA THR A 134 9.58 8.43 13.51
C THR A 134 11.08 8.22 13.30
N THR A 135 11.90 8.77 14.19
CA THR A 135 13.36 8.58 14.17
C THR A 135 13.80 7.67 15.31
N ILE A 136 14.55 6.63 14.96
CA ILE A 136 15.03 5.60 15.88
C ILE A 136 16.56 5.61 15.90
N PRO A 137 17.22 5.66 17.08
CA PRO A 137 18.65 5.45 17.18
C PRO A 137 19.01 4.00 16.84
N ILE A 138 20.06 3.81 16.06
CA ILE A 138 20.51 2.48 15.62
C ILE A 138 22.03 2.37 15.76
N GLN A 139 22.52 1.15 15.96
CA GLN A 139 23.95 0.84 15.96
C GLN A 139 24.26 -0.07 14.78
N ILE A 140 24.59 0.53 13.65
CA ILE A 140 24.93 -0.21 12.42
C ILE A 140 26.24 0.34 11.83
N PRO A 141 27.07 -0.51 11.22
CA PRO A 141 28.24 -0.07 10.49
C PRO A 141 27.86 0.51 9.12
N GLY A 142 28.13 1.80 8.90
CA GLY A 142 27.89 2.47 7.61
C GLY A 142 26.41 2.66 7.26
N GLU A 143 26.15 2.87 5.97
CA GLU A 143 24.79 3.03 5.45
C GLU A 143 24.17 1.66 5.14
N GLN A 144 22.97 1.41 5.69
CA GLN A 144 22.23 0.18 5.44
C GLN A 144 20.72 0.47 5.36
N TYR A 145 20.02 -0.34 4.57
CA TYR A 145 18.56 -0.34 4.58
C TYR A 145 18.04 -1.03 5.85
N ILE A 146 17.22 -0.32 6.59
CA ILE A 146 16.54 -0.78 7.80
C ILE A 146 15.06 -0.93 7.47
N TYR A 147 14.47 -2.00 7.94
CA TYR A 147 13.04 -2.26 7.75
C TYR A 147 12.26 -1.95 9.03
N LEU A 148 11.16 -1.24 8.87
CA LEU A 148 10.10 -1.21 9.87
C LEU A 148 9.23 -2.43 9.64
N GLY A 149 9.04 -3.24 10.67
CA GLY A 149 8.31 -4.50 10.55
C GLY A 149 7.22 -4.65 11.60
N ILE A 150 6.19 -5.39 11.24
CA ILE A 150 5.13 -5.85 12.14
C ILE A 150 5.37 -7.32 12.46
N PHE A 151 5.28 -7.66 13.75
CA PHE A 151 5.40 -9.05 14.20
C PHE A 151 4.09 -9.80 13.90
N SER A 152 4.22 -10.96 13.29
CA SER A 152 3.12 -11.88 13.01
C SER A 152 3.44 -13.29 13.52
N SER A 153 2.48 -14.18 13.49
CA SER A 153 2.70 -15.60 13.83
C SER A 153 3.75 -16.30 12.95
N GLY A 154 4.00 -15.77 11.75
CA GLY A 154 5.02 -16.26 10.81
C GLY A 154 6.36 -15.51 10.87
N GLY A 155 6.53 -14.55 11.79
CA GLY A 155 7.73 -13.71 11.93
C GLY A 155 7.50 -12.25 11.57
N TRP A 156 8.59 -11.50 11.39
CA TRP A 156 8.52 -10.08 11.05
C TRP A 156 8.16 -9.86 9.58
N ILE A 157 7.14 -9.04 9.35
CA ILE A 157 6.69 -8.61 8.02
C ILE A 157 7.09 -7.15 7.82
N PRO A 158 8.01 -6.85 6.88
CA PRO A 158 8.39 -5.48 6.59
C PRO A 158 7.24 -4.68 5.99
N ILE A 159 6.93 -3.53 6.60
CA ILE A 159 5.90 -2.60 6.11
C ILE A 159 6.48 -1.30 5.58
N ASP A 160 7.71 -0.95 5.97
CA ASP A 160 8.44 0.19 5.44
C ASP A 160 9.95 -0.07 5.40
N MET A 161 10.68 0.78 4.68
CA MET A 161 12.13 0.68 4.52
C MET A 161 12.73 2.07 4.44
N ALA A 162 13.77 2.32 5.23
CA ALA A 162 14.52 3.56 5.20
C ALA A 162 16.03 3.31 5.22
N LEU A 163 16.82 4.26 4.72
CA LEU A 163 18.27 4.21 4.79
C LEU A 163 18.73 4.71 6.17
N GLY A 164 19.33 3.82 6.94
CA GLY A 164 19.98 4.18 8.20
C GLY A 164 21.36 4.76 7.94
N ASN A 165 21.67 5.90 8.57
CA ASN A 165 22.94 6.57 8.48
C ASN A 165 23.24 7.35 9.76
N ALA A 166 24.52 7.53 10.10
CA ALA A 166 25.00 8.32 11.24
C ALA A 166 24.31 7.96 12.58
N GLY A 167 24.08 6.68 12.83
CA GLY A 167 23.52 6.18 14.09
C GLY A 167 22.01 6.36 14.26
N LYS A 168 21.28 6.67 13.20
CA LYS A 168 19.82 6.80 13.21
C LYS A 168 19.17 6.34 11.92
N VAL A 169 17.90 6.00 11.99
CA VAL A 169 17.00 5.79 10.84
C VAL A 169 15.73 6.59 11.05
N THR A 170 15.21 7.20 9.99
CA THR A 170 13.93 7.91 10.02
C THR A 170 12.97 7.25 9.05
N PHE A 171 11.88 6.74 9.59
CA PHE A 171 10.72 6.30 8.81
C PHE A 171 9.75 7.45 8.70
N ARG A 172 9.33 7.77 7.48
CA ARG A 172 8.45 8.90 7.20
C ARG A 172 7.00 8.46 7.15
N ASP A 173 6.13 9.40 7.53
CA ASP A 173 4.67 9.24 7.36
C ASP A 173 4.15 7.90 7.92
N ILE A 174 4.43 7.61 9.20
CA ILE A 174 3.90 6.42 9.88
C ILE A 174 2.52 6.74 10.48
N GLU A 175 1.60 5.79 10.45
CA GLU A 175 0.33 5.92 11.18
C GLU A 175 0.61 6.13 12.68
N PRO A 176 -0.01 7.13 13.34
CA PRO A 176 0.16 7.35 14.78
C PRO A 176 -0.29 6.13 15.61
N ASP A 177 0.40 5.90 16.73
CA ASP A 177 0.07 4.86 17.71
C ASP A 177 0.11 3.41 17.16
N VAL A 178 1.03 3.15 16.23
CA VAL A 178 1.33 1.82 15.67
C VAL A 178 2.66 1.29 16.17
#